data_0033a1cd43aa5a605cdb84b7e824b4ef
#
_entry.id   0033a1cd43aa5a605cdb84b7e824b4ef
#
_cell.length_a   1.000
_cell.length_b   1.000
_cell.length_c   1.000
_cell.angle_alpha   90.00
_cell.angle_beta   90.00
_cell.angle_gamma   90.00
#
_symmetry.space_group_name_H-M   'P 1'
#
loop_
_entity.id
_entity.type
_entity.pdbx_description
1 polymer ?
#
loop_
_entity_poly.entity_id
_entity_poly.type
_entity_poly.pdbx_seq_one_letter_code
_entity_poly.pdbx_strand_id
1 'polypeptide(L)'
;MEILLLSTPVLVVDGTYRLSSISVDEARKLLQDGFLSAVGHQSTADMLSELLGINVPMNRITLGEEHFQEGQKAVVLKLQKRPPEGAILDAKQIEECGFGFKLLEVL
;
A
#
# COMPACT_ATOMS: atom_id res chain seq x y z
N MET A 1 -14.22 -9.64 2.06
CA MET A 1 -12.81 -9.63 1.58
C MET A 1 -11.98 -8.69 2.42
N GLU A 2 -10.82 -9.15 2.84
CA GLU A 2 -9.87 -8.25 3.50
C GLU A 2 -9.32 -7.24 2.51
N ILE A 3 -9.08 -6.02 3.00
CA ILE A 3 -8.41 -4.99 2.21
C ILE A 3 -6.93 -5.34 2.15
N LEU A 4 -6.32 -5.14 0.98
CA LEU A 4 -4.87 -5.31 0.82
C LEU A 4 -4.15 -4.01 1.16
N LEU A 5 -2.94 -4.11 1.70
CA LEU A 5 -2.04 -2.97 1.85
C LEU A 5 -0.80 -3.23 1.00
N LEU A 6 -0.59 -2.38 0.00
CA LEU A 6 0.50 -2.49 -0.95
C LEU A 6 1.49 -1.34 -0.78
N SER A 7 2.77 -1.62 -0.85
CA SER A 7 3.82 -0.60 -0.78
C SER A 7 4.15 0.00 -2.16
N THR A 8 3.70 -0.65 -3.23
CA THR A 8 3.91 -0.19 -4.60
C THR A 8 2.67 -0.52 -5.44
N PRO A 9 2.36 0.31 -6.45
CA PRO A 9 1.20 0.06 -7.32
C PRO A 9 1.53 -1.00 -8.39
N VAL A 10 1.55 -2.28 -7.99
CA VAL A 10 1.83 -3.40 -8.89
C VAL A 10 0.53 -4.11 -9.23
N LEU A 11 0.18 -4.13 -10.52
CA LEU A 11 -0.99 -4.83 -11.04
C LEU A 11 -0.49 -5.89 -12.02
N VAL A 12 -0.69 -7.15 -11.67
CA VAL A 12 -0.23 -8.29 -12.47
C VAL A 12 -1.37 -9.14 -13.03
N VAL A 13 -2.61 -8.76 -12.74
CA VAL A 13 -3.81 -9.49 -13.16
C VAL A 13 -4.61 -8.62 -14.12
N ASP A 14 -5.00 -9.19 -15.22
CA ASP A 14 -5.86 -8.50 -16.19
C ASP A 14 -7.21 -8.16 -15.57
N GLY A 15 -7.73 -7.01 -15.88
CA GLY A 15 -9.01 -6.57 -15.34
C GLY A 15 -9.20 -5.07 -15.44
N THR A 16 -10.32 -4.61 -14.92
CA THR A 16 -10.65 -3.20 -14.86
C THR A 16 -10.52 -2.72 -13.43
N TYR A 17 -9.83 -1.60 -13.25
CA TYR A 17 -9.50 -1.06 -11.94
C TYR A 17 -9.87 0.42 -11.85
N ARG A 18 -10.25 0.86 -10.65
CA ARG A 18 -10.39 2.27 -10.34
C ARG A 18 -9.33 2.65 -9.33
N LEU A 19 -8.58 3.70 -9.61
CA LEU A 19 -7.57 4.24 -8.71
C LEU A 19 -7.96 5.67 -8.32
N SER A 20 -8.08 5.93 -7.03
CA SER A 20 -8.43 7.25 -6.51
C SER A 20 -7.51 7.65 -5.37
N SER A 21 -7.30 8.95 -5.19
CA SER A 21 -6.50 9.48 -4.09
C SER A 21 -7.31 9.49 -2.81
N ILE A 22 -6.70 9.08 -1.71
CA ILE A 22 -7.31 9.13 -0.38
C ILE A 22 -6.34 9.77 0.61
N SER A 23 -6.88 10.30 1.70
CA SER A 23 -6.07 10.86 2.78
C SER A 23 -5.48 9.77 3.66
N VAL A 24 -4.49 10.14 4.49
CA VAL A 24 -3.93 9.23 5.49
C VAL A 24 -5.02 8.75 6.45
N ASP A 25 -5.93 9.64 6.86
CA ASP A 25 -7.03 9.29 7.76
C ASP A 25 -8.00 8.29 7.12
N GLU A 26 -8.31 8.47 5.84
CA GLU A 26 -9.16 7.54 5.10
C GLU A 26 -8.48 6.16 4.96
N ALA A 27 -7.17 6.15 4.66
CA ALA A 27 -6.38 4.93 4.59
C ALA A 27 -6.41 4.19 5.93
N ARG A 28 -6.20 4.91 7.03
CA ARG A 28 -6.25 4.33 8.38
C ARG A 28 -7.61 3.72 8.68
N LYS A 29 -8.68 4.43 8.38
CA LYS A 29 -10.04 3.95 8.61
C LYS A 29 -10.34 2.66 7.83
N LEU A 30 -9.91 2.59 6.58
CA LEU A 30 -10.10 1.41 5.76
C LEU A 30 -9.36 0.19 6.31
N LEU A 31 -8.19 0.41 6.93
CA LEU A 31 -7.35 -0.67 7.44
C LEU A 31 -7.67 -1.06 8.89
N GLN A 32 -8.44 -0.26 9.61
CA GLN A 32 -8.73 -0.46 11.03
C GLN A 32 -9.40 -1.80 11.35
N ASP A 33 -10.28 -2.26 10.49
CA ASP A 33 -11.05 -3.49 10.72
C ASP A 33 -10.32 -4.77 10.28
N GLY A 34 -9.07 -4.62 9.88
CA GLY A 34 -8.24 -5.72 9.43
C GLY A 34 -7.85 -5.59 7.96
N PHE A 35 -6.67 -6.09 7.65
CA PHE A 35 -6.13 -6.03 6.30
C PHE A 35 -5.07 -7.11 6.11
N LEU A 36 -4.81 -7.44 4.83
CA LEU A 36 -3.71 -8.32 4.46
C LEU A 36 -2.54 -7.45 4.00
N SER A 37 -1.44 -7.49 4.73
CA SER A 37 -0.23 -6.79 4.33
C SER A 37 0.48 -7.55 3.21
N ALA A 38 0.87 -6.81 2.17
CA ALA A 38 1.74 -7.33 1.11
C ALA A 38 3.03 -6.50 1.05
N VAL A 39 3.47 -5.98 2.19
CA VAL A 39 4.68 -5.17 2.32
C VAL A 39 5.87 -6.10 2.55
N GLY A 40 6.76 -6.18 1.56
CA GLY A 40 7.83 -7.17 1.51
C GLY A 40 9.15 -6.77 2.18
N HIS A 41 9.22 -5.58 2.79
CA HIS A 41 10.43 -5.10 3.45
C HIS A 41 10.09 -4.57 4.84
N GLN A 42 10.90 -4.97 5.84
CA GLN A 42 10.66 -4.56 7.23
C GLN A 42 10.73 -3.05 7.42
N SER A 43 11.70 -2.39 6.80
CA SER A 43 11.84 -0.93 6.91
C SER A 43 10.61 -0.19 6.37
N THR A 44 10.04 -0.67 5.28
CA THR A 44 8.82 -0.11 4.70
C THR A 44 7.61 -0.37 5.60
N ALA A 45 7.52 -1.57 6.18
CA ALA A 45 6.45 -1.91 7.12
C ALA A 45 6.51 -1.03 8.37
N ASP A 46 7.70 -0.80 8.92
CA ASP A 46 7.89 0.06 10.08
C ASP A 46 7.47 1.50 9.79
N MET A 47 7.86 2.00 8.63
CA MET A 47 7.52 3.34 8.19
C MET A 47 6.01 3.51 7.98
N LEU A 48 5.36 2.53 7.34
CA LEU A 48 3.91 2.56 7.15
C LEU A 48 3.18 2.49 8.49
N SER A 49 3.72 1.74 9.45
CA SER A 49 3.16 1.67 10.80
C SER A 49 3.17 3.05 11.47
N GLU A 50 4.24 3.81 11.31
CA GLU A 50 4.31 5.17 11.84
C GLU A 50 3.35 6.13 11.13
N LEU A 51 3.33 6.09 9.80
CA LEU A 51 2.47 6.99 9.00
C LEU A 51 0.99 6.74 9.26
N LEU A 52 0.60 5.48 9.37
CA LEU A 52 -0.80 5.11 9.53
C LEU A 52 -1.25 5.02 10.98
N GLY A 53 -0.30 4.95 11.93
CA GLY A 53 -0.62 4.80 13.34
C GLY A 53 -1.24 3.45 13.70
N ILE A 54 -0.95 2.42 12.90
CA ILE A 54 -1.40 1.05 13.12
C ILE A 54 -0.22 0.10 12.93
N ASN A 55 -0.35 -1.13 13.43
CA ASN A 55 0.70 -2.12 13.23
C ASN A 55 0.63 -2.71 11.83
N VAL A 56 1.66 -2.48 11.02
CA VAL A 56 1.79 -3.04 9.68
C VAL A 56 2.89 -4.11 9.70
N PRO A 57 2.55 -5.39 9.62
CA PRO A 57 3.58 -6.44 9.59
C PRO A 57 4.24 -6.54 8.22
N MET A 58 5.51 -6.90 8.20
CA MET A 58 6.15 -7.32 6.96
C MET A 58 5.55 -8.66 6.55
N ASN A 59 5.16 -8.77 5.30
CA ASN A 59 4.59 -9.99 4.78
C ASN A 59 4.93 -10.13 3.29
N ARG A 60 5.90 -10.97 3.02
CA ARG A 60 6.38 -11.18 1.66
C ARG A 60 5.54 -12.26 1.00
N ILE A 61 4.55 -11.82 0.22
CA ILE A 61 3.64 -12.73 -0.49
C ILE A 61 3.65 -12.42 -1.98
N THR A 62 3.34 -13.41 -2.78
CA THR A 62 3.13 -13.25 -4.22
C THR A 62 1.65 -13.00 -4.44
N LEU A 63 1.31 -11.85 -5.05
CA LEU A 63 -0.06 -11.50 -5.38
C LEU A 63 -0.45 -12.15 -6.70
N GLY A 64 -1.60 -12.79 -6.73
CA GLY A 64 -2.14 -13.46 -7.90
C GLY A 64 -3.63 -13.17 -8.08
N GLU A 65 -4.27 -13.93 -8.95
CA GLU A 65 -5.69 -13.74 -9.29
C GLU A 65 -6.60 -13.77 -8.06
N GLU A 66 -6.28 -14.59 -7.06
CA GLU A 66 -7.07 -14.71 -5.83
C GLU A 66 -7.10 -13.43 -5.01
N HIS A 67 -6.13 -12.53 -5.23
CA HIS A 67 -6.04 -11.25 -4.50
C HIS A 67 -6.74 -10.11 -5.23
N PHE A 68 -7.10 -10.30 -6.49
CA PHE A 68 -7.69 -9.25 -7.33
C PHE A 68 -9.05 -9.68 -7.91
N GLN A 69 -9.88 -10.24 -7.07
CA GLN A 69 -11.24 -10.60 -7.43
C GLN A 69 -12.13 -9.36 -7.49
N GLU A 70 -13.20 -9.42 -8.26
CA GLU A 70 -14.18 -8.34 -8.35
C GLU A 70 -14.65 -7.91 -6.95
N GLY A 71 -14.60 -6.62 -6.70
CA GLY A 71 -14.96 -6.04 -5.39
C GLY A 71 -13.80 -5.91 -4.42
N GLN A 72 -12.63 -6.46 -4.73
CA GLN A 72 -11.44 -6.34 -3.89
C GLN A 72 -10.96 -4.89 -3.85
N LYS A 73 -10.56 -4.44 -2.65
CA LYS A 73 -9.98 -3.10 -2.45
C LYS A 73 -8.57 -3.23 -1.92
N ALA A 74 -7.72 -2.26 -2.27
CA ALA A 74 -6.36 -2.18 -1.78
C ALA A 74 -6.00 -0.74 -1.48
N VAL A 75 -5.28 -0.54 -0.39
CA VAL A 75 -4.64 0.74 -0.08
C VAL A 75 -3.21 0.67 -0.57
N VAL A 76 -2.80 1.62 -1.39
CA VAL A 76 -1.50 1.62 -2.05
C VAL A 76 -0.72 2.88 -1.67
N LEU A 77 0.50 2.70 -1.20
CA LEU A 77 1.43 3.80 -1.02
C LEU A 77 1.99 4.21 -2.37
N LYS A 78 1.93 5.48 -2.69
CA LYS A 78 2.53 6.01 -3.92
C LYS A 78 3.49 7.13 -3.58
N LEU A 79 4.73 7.03 -4.04
CA LEU A 79 5.72 8.08 -3.92
C LEU A 79 5.59 9.06 -5.09
N GLN A 80 5.69 10.36 -4.81
CA GLN A 80 5.59 11.40 -5.83
C GLN A 80 6.87 11.51 -6.66
N LYS A 81 8.02 11.24 -6.04
CA LYS A 81 9.32 11.22 -6.71
C LYS A 81 9.96 9.86 -6.54
N ARG A 82 10.74 9.46 -7.53
CA ARG A 82 11.49 8.22 -7.45
C ARG A 82 12.62 8.39 -6.43
N PRO A 83 12.74 7.49 -5.43
CA PRO A 83 13.88 7.54 -4.50
C PRO A 83 15.18 7.24 -5.24
N PRO A 84 16.32 7.73 -4.73
CA PRO A 84 17.64 7.38 -5.32
C PRO A 84 17.85 5.87 -5.34
N GLU A 85 18.56 5.39 -6.35
CA GLU A 85 18.88 3.98 -6.47
C GLU A 85 19.64 3.49 -5.23
N GLY A 86 19.19 2.38 -4.67
CA GLY A 86 19.80 1.82 -3.46
C GLY A 86 19.36 2.47 -2.15
N ALA A 87 18.50 3.47 -2.20
CA ALA A 87 18.00 4.13 -1.00
C ALA A 87 17.04 3.22 -0.23
N ILE A 88 17.14 3.26 1.09
CA ILE A 88 16.17 2.58 1.97
C ILE A 88 14.99 3.51 2.17
N LEU A 89 13.78 2.99 1.99
CA LEU A 89 12.56 3.76 2.24
C LEU A 89 12.32 3.84 3.75
N ASP A 90 12.79 4.91 4.34
CA ASP A 90 12.49 5.27 5.72
C ASP A 90 11.63 6.53 5.76
N ALA A 91 11.24 6.97 6.94
CA ALA A 91 10.36 8.13 7.10
C ALA A 91 10.96 9.39 6.47
N LYS A 92 12.27 9.58 6.59
CA LYS A 92 12.97 10.73 6.03
C LYS A 92 12.95 10.72 4.51
N GLN A 93 13.25 9.57 3.91
CA GLN A 93 13.27 9.41 2.45
C GLN A 93 11.89 9.65 1.87
N ILE A 94 10.85 9.21 2.55
CA ILE A 94 9.47 9.40 2.12
C ILE A 94 9.05 10.86 2.18
N GLU A 95 9.46 11.59 3.22
CA GLU A 95 9.22 13.03 3.29
C GLU A 95 9.89 13.77 2.13
N GLU A 96 11.12 13.41 1.80
CA GLU A 96 11.86 14.02 0.69
C GLU A 96 11.23 13.73 -0.67
N CYS A 97 10.76 12.51 -0.87
CA CYS A 97 10.13 12.10 -2.12
C CYS A 97 8.69 12.61 -2.24
N GLY A 98 8.06 12.84 -1.11
CA GLY A 98 6.62 13.08 -1.07
C GLY A 98 5.86 11.77 -1.24
N PHE A 99 4.72 11.65 -0.57
CA PHE A 99 3.93 10.42 -0.63
C PHE A 99 2.44 10.74 -0.63
N GLY A 100 1.68 9.74 -1.06
CA GLY A 100 0.23 9.76 -0.97
C GLY A 100 -0.28 8.35 -0.93
N PHE A 101 -1.52 8.19 -0.52
CA PHE A 101 -2.20 6.91 -0.56
C PHE A 101 -3.25 6.92 -1.67
N LYS A 102 -3.43 5.76 -2.27
CA LYS A 102 -4.45 5.54 -3.30
C LYS A 102 -5.34 4.40 -2.86
N LEU A 103 -6.60 4.49 -3.20
CA LEU A 103 -7.53 3.38 -3.08
C LEU A 103 -7.66 2.73 -4.46
N LEU A 104 -7.30 1.45 -4.53
CA LEU A 104 -7.46 0.64 -5.72
C LEU A 104 -8.70 -0.23 -5.54
N GLU A 105 -9.60 -0.18 -6.50
CA GLU A 105 -10.80 -1.00 -6.51
C GLU A 105 -10.83 -1.88 -7.75
N VAL A 106 -11.07 -3.18 -7.59
CA VAL A 106 -11.24 -4.12 -8.69
C VAL A 106 -12.71 -4.08 -9.12
N LEU A 107 -12.94 -3.71 -10.36
CA LEU A 107 -14.30 -3.54 -10.90
C LEU A 107 -14.83 -4.79 -11.59
#